data_ed4ce57ff5e4ad00425bcb9d137c9e6f
#
_entry.id   ed4ce57ff5e4ad00425bcb9d137c9e6f
#
_cell.length_a   1.000
_cell.length_b   1.000
_cell.length_c   1.000
_cell.angle_alpha   90.00
_cell.angle_beta   90.00
_cell.angle_gamma   90.00
#
_symmetry.space_group_name_H-M   'P 1'
#
loop_
_entity.id
_entity.type
_entity.pdbx_description
1 polymer ?
#
loop_
_entity_poly.entity_id
_entity_poly.type
_entity_poly.pdbx_seq_one_letter_code
_entity_poly.pdbx_strand_id
1 'polypeptide(L)'
;MEPAIQLSFQSGGKKPRRRVSFNRGGRGGAKRPALLLAAVGGAETERDATAAAASSGSSGALDAPGPAMAAPCLEDPSLERHFKGHRDAVTCVDFSLNTKQLASGSMDSCLMVWHMKPQSRAYRFAGHKDTVTCVNFSPSGHLLASGSRDKTVRIWVPNVKGESTVFRAHTATVRSIHFCSDGQSFVTASDDKTVKVWSTHRQKFLFSLSQHINWVRCAKFSPDGRLIVSASDDKTVKVWDKTSRECVHSYCEHGSFVTYVDFHPSGTCIAAAGMDNTVKVWDVRTHRLLQHYQLHSAAVNALSFHPSGNYLVTASSDSTLKILDLMEGRLLYTLHGHQGPATTVAFSRTGEYFASGGSDEQVMVWKSNFDVVNYGEVLRVQRPPAMLASSSRTLPEVDSPVPPGRGRSQESMQSQPQEPVSIPQTLTSTLEHIVGQLDVLTQTVSILEQRLTLTEDKLKQCLENQQLIMQRTPP
;
A
#
# COMPACT_ATOMS: atom_id res chain seq x y z
N MET A 1 -40.14 -34.43 37.58
CA MET A 1 -40.95 -35.30 36.70
C MET A 1 -40.41 -35.11 35.29
N GLU A 2 -39.55 -36.03 34.94
CA GLU A 2 -39.17 -36.31 33.54
C GLU A 2 -40.31 -37.05 32.83
N PRO A 3 -40.30 -37.14 31.49
CA PRO A 3 -39.59 -38.27 30.95
C PRO A 3 -38.71 -38.03 29.72
N ALA A 4 -37.68 -38.81 29.68
CA ALA A 4 -36.76 -39.11 28.58
C ALA A 4 -37.50 -39.75 27.38
N ILE A 5 -37.04 -39.44 26.16
CA ILE A 5 -37.27 -40.28 24.98
C ILE A 5 -35.89 -40.57 24.33
N GLN A 6 -35.51 -41.84 24.48
CA GLN A 6 -34.54 -42.54 23.66
C GLN A 6 -35.13 -42.79 22.28
N LEU A 7 -34.33 -42.66 21.24
CA LEU A 7 -34.52 -43.37 19.98
C LEU A 7 -33.19 -43.87 19.42
N SER A 8 -33.24 -45.12 19.10
CA SER A 8 -32.24 -46.12 18.78
C SER A 8 -31.58 -45.95 17.39
N PHE A 9 -30.39 -46.46 17.33
CA PHE A 9 -29.65 -46.81 16.11
C PHE A 9 -30.38 -47.81 15.22
N GLN A 10 -30.29 -47.62 13.90
CA GLN A 10 -30.22 -48.70 12.94
C GLN A 10 -29.28 -48.40 11.79
N SER A 11 -28.45 -49.39 11.56
CA SER A 11 -27.39 -49.55 10.58
C SER A 11 -27.93 -49.96 9.18
N GLY A 12 -27.18 -49.63 8.14
CA GLY A 12 -27.09 -50.51 7.00
C GLY A 12 -27.33 -49.88 5.61
N GLY A 13 -26.33 -49.94 4.73
CA GLY A 13 -26.52 -49.72 3.30
C GLY A 13 -25.23 -49.46 2.53
N LYS A 14 -24.64 -50.54 1.98
CA LYS A 14 -23.43 -50.56 1.14
C LYS A 14 -23.66 -49.94 -0.25
N LYS A 15 -22.63 -49.25 -0.74
CA LYS A 15 -22.07 -48.94 -2.08
C LYS A 15 -22.78 -49.43 -3.37
N PRO A 16 -22.54 -48.76 -4.54
CA PRO A 16 -21.46 -49.26 -5.38
C PRO A 16 -20.50 -48.21 -6.02
N ARG A 17 -19.27 -48.66 -6.21
CA ARG A 17 -18.21 -48.07 -7.01
C ARG A 17 -18.57 -48.10 -8.50
N ARG A 18 -18.40 -46.97 -9.24
CA ARG A 18 -18.27 -46.98 -10.68
C ARG A 18 -16.81 -46.72 -11.07
N ARG A 19 -16.22 -47.74 -11.72
CA ARG A 19 -15.00 -47.62 -12.53
C ARG A 19 -15.34 -46.84 -13.80
N VAL A 20 -14.48 -45.91 -14.21
CA VAL A 20 -14.41 -45.41 -15.56
C VAL A 20 -13.00 -45.65 -16.08
N SER A 21 -12.95 -46.36 -17.18
CA SER A 21 -11.79 -46.85 -17.91
C SER A 21 -11.07 -45.71 -18.65
N PHE A 22 -9.73 -45.82 -18.62
CA PHE A 22 -8.84 -45.04 -19.53
C PHE A 22 -9.01 -45.48 -20.98
N ASN A 23 -9.07 -44.48 -21.88
CA ASN A 23 -8.77 -44.74 -23.27
C ASN A 23 -7.64 -43.80 -23.73
N ARG A 24 -6.56 -44.42 -24.20
CA ARG A 24 -5.42 -43.77 -24.86
C ARG A 24 -5.72 -43.50 -26.32
N GLY A 25 -5.37 -42.35 -26.84
CA GLY A 25 -5.23 -42.17 -28.27
C GLY A 25 -5.07 -40.72 -28.71
N GLY A 26 -3.97 -40.40 -29.37
CA GLY A 26 -3.87 -39.32 -30.33
C GLY A 26 -2.83 -38.23 -30.05
N ARG A 27 -1.67 -38.35 -30.69
CA ARG A 27 -0.66 -37.28 -30.82
C ARG A 27 -1.21 -36.19 -31.78
N GLY A 28 -1.13 -34.90 -31.38
CA GLY A 28 -1.37 -33.77 -32.27
C GLY A 28 -0.64 -32.54 -31.74
N GLY A 29 0.22 -31.99 -32.59
CA GLY A 29 1.15 -30.90 -32.26
C GLY A 29 0.48 -29.60 -31.85
N ALA A 30 0.99 -29.00 -30.82
CA ALA A 30 0.56 -27.71 -30.30
C ALA A 30 1.36 -26.59 -30.96
N LYS A 31 0.68 -25.77 -31.75
CA LYS A 31 1.15 -24.44 -32.16
C LYS A 31 0.99 -23.49 -30.96
N ARG A 32 2.03 -22.71 -30.68
CA ARG A 32 2.03 -21.64 -29.69
C ARG A 32 1.09 -20.51 -30.14
N PRO A 33 0.23 -19.96 -29.32
CA PRO A 33 -0.45 -18.70 -29.64
C PRO A 33 0.45 -17.50 -29.27
N ALA A 34 0.58 -16.58 -30.22
CA ALA A 34 1.20 -15.26 -30.03
C ALA A 34 0.27 -14.37 -29.19
N LEU A 35 0.85 -13.64 -28.27
CA LEU A 35 0.20 -12.60 -27.47
C LEU A 35 -0.22 -11.44 -28.39
N LEU A 36 -1.52 -11.19 -28.49
CA LEU A 36 -2.08 -10.02 -29.18
C LEU A 36 -2.29 -8.92 -28.12
N LEU A 37 -1.55 -7.84 -28.27
CA LEU A 37 -1.87 -6.55 -27.63
C LEU A 37 -2.97 -5.89 -28.48
N ALA A 38 -4.14 -5.68 -27.90
CA ALA A 38 -5.19 -4.89 -28.52
C ALA A 38 -5.21 -3.49 -27.89
N ALA A 39 -4.70 -2.51 -28.65
CA ALA A 39 -4.96 -1.09 -28.43
C ALA A 39 -6.28 -0.75 -29.14
N VAL A 40 -7.23 -0.17 -28.42
CA VAL A 40 -8.47 0.35 -28.99
C VAL A 40 -8.24 1.83 -29.33
N GLY A 41 -8.02 2.11 -30.63
CA GLY A 41 -8.11 3.44 -31.21
C GLY A 41 -9.23 3.45 -32.25
N GLY A 42 -10.08 4.49 -32.19
CA GLY A 42 -11.28 4.64 -32.99
C GLY A 42 -11.02 4.85 -34.46
N ALA A 43 -12.01 4.44 -35.25
CA ALA A 43 -12.09 4.50 -36.70
C ALA A 43 -12.35 5.92 -37.23
N GLU A 44 -11.75 6.23 -38.38
CA GLU A 44 -12.51 6.77 -39.53
C GLU A 44 -11.68 6.86 -40.81
N THR A 45 -12.24 6.17 -41.79
CA THR A 45 -12.36 6.39 -43.25
C THR A 45 -11.15 6.62 -44.14
N GLU A 46 -11.05 5.66 -45.07
CA GLU A 46 -10.33 5.67 -46.35
C GLU A 46 -10.67 6.85 -47.26
N ARG A 47 -9.68 7.31 -48.03
CA ARG A 47 -9.80 7.60 -49.48
C ARG A 47 -8.43 7.64 -50.15
N ASP A 48 -8.36 6.92 -51.26
CA ASP A 48 -7.31 6.80 -52.28
C ASP A 48 -6.80 8.14 -52.85
N ALA A 49 -5.52 8.18 -53.20
CA ALA A 49 -5.08 8.52 -54.59
C ALA A 49 -3.55 8.55 -54.76
N THR A 50 -3.10 7.64 -55.57
CA THR A 50 -2.01 7.59 -56.57
C THR A 50 -0.98 8.73 -56.72
N ALA A 51 0.28 8.29 -56.69
CA ALA A 51 1.46 8.54 -57.54
C ALA A 51 1.74 9.91 -58.18
N ALA A 52 2.96 10.42 -58.03
CA ALA A 52 3.93 10.59 -59.11
C ALA A 52 5.23 11.30 -58.67
N ALA A 53 6.28 11.03 -59.42
CA ALA A 53 7.68 11.18 -59.19
C ALA A 53 8.29 12.58 -59.34
N ALA A 54 9.51 12.68 -58.76
CA ALA A 54 10.76 13.35 -59.20
C ALA A 54 10.81 14.87 -59.43
N SER A 55 11.70 15.57 -58.75
CA SER A 55 13.04 16.01 -59.26
C SER A 55 13.66 17.09 -58.38
N SER A 56 14.94 16.86 -58.06
CA SER A 56 16.13 17.73 -57.91
C SER A 56 15.98 19.26 -57.70
N GLY A 57 16.75 19.77 -56.71
CA GLY A 57 17.21 21.16 -56.68
C GLY A 57 17.76 21.63 -55.33
N SER A 58 19.07 21.52 -55.18
CA SER A 58 20.09 22.34 -54.52
C SER A 58 19.82 23.27 -53.36
N SER A 59 20.59 23.08 -52.28
CA SER A 59 21.38 24.05 -51.47
C SER A 59 20.67 25.23 -50.79
N GLY A 60 20.76 25.20 -49.45
CA GLY A 60 20.61 26.32 -48.54
C GLY A 60 20.80 25.86 -47.13
N ALA A 61 22.01 25.96 -46.62
CA ALA A 61 22.32 25.77 -45.20
C ALA A 61 21.68 26.92 -44.41
N LEU A 62 20.75 26.63 -43.53
CA LEU A 62 20.33 27.49 -42.43
C LEU A 62 20.20 26.62 -41.18
N ASP A 63 20.71 27.20 -40.11
CA ASP A 63 20.88 26.72 -38.75
C ASP A 63 19.86 25.66 -38.30
N ALA A 64 20.36 24.55 -37.77
CA ALA A 64 19.60 23.58 -37.03
C ALA A 64 19.09 24.21 -35.72
N PRO A 65 17.79 24.16 -35.42
CA PRO A 65 17.32 24.42 -34.05
C PRO A 65 17.88 23.32 -33.14
N GLY A 66 18.47 23.75 -32.02
CA GLY A 66 18.97 22.85 -31.00
C GLY A 66 17.92 21.82 -30.57
N PRO A 67 18.34 20.66 -30.00
CA PRO A 67 17.44 19.58 -29.66
C PRO A 67 16.35 20.11 -28.71
N ALA A 68 15.14 20.18 -29.19
CA ALA A 68 13.98 20.37 -28.35
C ALA A 68 14.02 19.26 -27.29
N MET A 69 14.12 19.64 -26.04
CA MET A 69 13.96 18.72 -24.90
C MET A 69 12.61 18.02 -25.10
N ALA A 70 12.68 16.79 -25.58
CA ALA A 70 11.50 15.94 -25.64
C ALA A 70 10.97 15.82 -24.22
N ALA A 71 9.72 16.19 -24.01
CA ALA A 71 9.04 15.92 -22.76
C ALA A 71 9.23 14.43 -22.45
N PRO A 72 9.56 14.05 -21.20
CA PRO A 72 9.73 12.65 -20.87
C PRO A 72 8.46 11.90 -21.22
N CYS A 73 8.54 11.07 -22.24
CA CYS A 73 7.46 10.16 -22.61
C CYS A 73 7.33 9.19 -21.45
N LEU A 74 6.23 9.22 -20.71
CA LEU A 74 5.90 8.23 -19.69
C LEU A 74 5.86 6.88 -20.41
N GLU A 75 6.81 6.00 -20.10
CA GLU A 75 6.80 4.64 -20.62
C GLU A 75 5.64 3.87 -19.99
N ASP A 76 4.94 3.07 -20.78
CA ASP A 76 3.84 2.24 -20.30
C ASP A 76 4.31 1.23 -19.26
N PRO A 77 3.46 0.86 -18.28
CA PRO A 77 3.76 -0.19 -17.34
C PRO A 77 4.04 -1.52 -18.06
N SER A 78 5.14 -2.16 -17.73
CA SER A 78 5.58 -3.38 -18.40
C SER A 78 5.65 -4.57 -17.44
N LEU A 79 5.33 -5.78 -17.95
CA LEU A 79 5.48 -7.01 -17.19
C LEU A 79 6.98 -7.37 -17.13
N GLU A 80 7.58 -7.23 -15.95
CA GLU A 80 8.99 -7.51 -15.71
C GLU A 80 9.23 -8.98 -15.39
N ARG A 81 8.39 -9.58 -14.55
CA ARG A 81 8.54 -10.95 -14.08
C ARG A 81 7.24 -11.67 -13.90
N HIS A 82 7.36 -12.98 -14.01
CA HIS A 82 6.29 -13.92 -13.87
C HIS A 82 6.77 -15.11 -13.03
N PHE A 83 6.19 -15.29 -11.85
CA PHE A 83 6.55 -16.36 -10.93
C PHE A 83 5.49 -17.46 -10.93
N LYS A 84 5.92 -18.70 -11.12
CA LYS A 84 5.11 -19.92 -11.03
C LYS A 84 5.69 -20.84 -9.97
N GLY A 85 4.86 -21.36 -9.07
CA GLY A 85 5.31 -22.25 -8.01
C GLY A 85 4.28 -22.57 -6.96
N HIS A 86 3.25 -21.72 -6.81
CA HIS A 86 2.05 -22.08 -6.06
C HIS A 86 1.29 -23.19 -6.78
N ARG A 87 0.48 -23.93 -6.04
CA ARG A 87 -0.32 -25.07 -6.52
C ARG A 87 -1.82 -24.78 -6.48
N ASP A 88 -2.16 -23.57 -6.08
CA ASP A 88 -3.52 -23.07 -5.96
C ASP A 88 -3.50 -21.54 -5.99
N ALA A 89 -4.68 -20.93 -6.03
CA ALA A 89 -4.86 -19.49 -6.14
C ALA A 89 -3.99 -18.70 -5.14
N VAL A 90 -3.32 -17.67 -5.65
CA VAL A 90 -2.58 -16.71 -4.82
C VAL A 90 -3.58 -15.78 -4.14
N THR A 91 -3.47 -15.60 -2.84
CA THR A 91 -4.43 -14.81 -2.04
C THR A 91 -3.88 -13.47 -1.59
N CYS A 92 -2.56 -13.36 -1.45
CA CYS A 92 -1.91 -12.16 -0.94
C CYS A 92 -0.47 -12.06 -1.44
N VAL A 93 0.00 -10.82 -1.61
CA VAL A 93 1.39 -10.49 -1.96
C VAL A 93 1.86 -9.30 -1.16
N ASP A 94 3.16 -9.22 -0.87
CA ASP A 94 3.79 -8.04 -0.27
C ASP A 94 5.28 -7.98 -0.58
N PHE A 95 5.82 -6.78 -0.76
CA PHE A 95 7.25 -6.54 -1.01
C PHE A 95 8.03 -6.31 0.28
N SER A 96 9.26 -6.81 0.31
CA SER A 96 10.22 -6.40 1.33
C SER A 96 10.62 -4.93 1.17
N LEU A 97 11.07 -4.29 2.27
CA LEU A 97 11.47 -2.89 2.29
C LEU A 97 12.48 -2.52 1.18
N ASN A 98 13.43 -3.39 0.92
CA ASN A 98 14.51 -3.17 -0.06
C ASN A 98 14.16 -3.65 -1.48
N THR A 99 12.93 -4.03 -1.74
CA THR A 99 12.43 -4.56 -3.02
C THR A 99 13.19 -5.79 -3.56
N LYS A 100 14.08 -6.39 -2.73
CA LYS A 100 14.87 -7.57 -3.14
C LYS A 100 14.08 -8.87 -3.05
N GLN A 101 13.02 -8.89 -2.23
CA GLN A 101 12.17 -10.05 -2.01
C GLN A 101 10.70 -9.67 -2.14
N LEU A 102 9.93 -10.62 -2.61
CA LEU A 102 8.48 -10.57 -2.66
C LEU A 102 7.95 -11.80 -1.93
N ALA A 103 6.99 -11.63 -1.02
CA ALA A 103 6.29 -12.74 -0.39
C ALA A 103 4.91 -12.91 -1.01
N SER A 104 4.47 -14.16 -1.15
CA SER A 104 3.12 -14.49 -1.56
C SER A 104 2.55 -15.62 -0.70
N GLY A 105 1.26 -15.54 -0.43
CA GLY A 105 0.49 -16.60 0.21
C GLY A 105 -0.56 -17.17 -0.72
N SER A 106 -0.94 -18.43 -0.52
CA SER A 106 -1.85 -19.11 -1.42
C SER A 106 -2.83 -20.03 -0.67
N MET A 107 -3.86 -20.45 -1.38
CA MET A 107 -4.81 -21.46 -0.94
C MET A 107 -4.14 -22.83 -0.72
N ASP A 108 -2.95 -23.06 -1.29
CA ASP A 108 -2.13 -24.25 -1.07
C ASP A 108 -1.51 -24.33 0.35
N SER A 109 -1.93 -23.47 1.27
CA SER A 109 -1.45 -23.35 2.67
C SER A 109 0.03 -23.02 2.83
N CYS A 110 0.72 -22.62 1.77
CA CYS A 110 2.13 -22.27 1.79
C CYS A 110 2.35 -20.77 1.52
N LEU A 111 3.48 -20.29 2.05
CA LEU A 111 4.04 -19.02 1.63
C LEU A 111 5.23 -19.28 0.71
N MET A 112 5.41 -18.42 -0.26
CA MET A 112 6.60 -18.37 -1.11
C MET A 112 7.29 -17.03 -0.93
N VAL A 113 8.62 -17.05 -0.79
CA VAL A 113 9.45 -15.83 -0.83
C VAL A 113 10.30 -15.89 -2.08
N TRP A 114 10.04 -14.98 -2.97
CA TRP A 114 10.67 -14.85 -4.27
C TRP A 114 11.79 -13.82 -4.20
N HIS A 115 12.86 -14.06 -4.95
CA HIS A 115 13.93 -13.08 -5.10
C HIS A 115 13.77 -12.33 -6.42
N MET A 116 13.93 -11.01 -6.34
CA MET A 116 13.89 -10.15 -7.53
C MET A 116 15.14 -10.27 -8.40
N LYS A 117 16.21 -10.92 -7.92
CA LYS A 117 17.37 -11.24 -8.77
C LYS A 117 17.04 -12.39 -9.73
N PRO A 118 17.50 -12.31 -11.02
CA PRO A 118 17.38 -13.41 -11.96
C PRO A 118 17.97 -14.69 -11.42
N GLN A 119 17.40 -15.85 -11.79
CA GLN A 119 17.90 -17.19 -11.48
C GLN A 119 18.04 -17.53 -9.98
N SER A 120 17.50 -16.71 -9.09
CA SER A 120 17.47 -17.00 -7.66
C SER A 120 16.34 -17.98 -7.32
N ARG A 121 16.63 -18.90 -6.40
CA ARG A 121 15.63 -19.87 -5.92
C ARG A 121 14.60 -19.16 -5.02
N ALA A 122 13.33 -19.51 -5.17
CA ALA A 122 12.30 -19.13 -4.23
C ALA A 122 12.35 -20.04 -2.98
N TYR A 123 12.02 -19.47 -1.82
CA TYR A 123 11.85 -20.25 -0.60
C TYR A 123 10.37 -20.56 -0.40
N ARG A 124 10.07 -21.83 -0.08
CA ARG A 124 8.71 -22.27 0.26
C ARG A 124 8.63 -22.54 1.75
N PHE A 125 7.74 -21.82 2.43
CA PHE A 125 7.48 -21.94 3.85
C PHE A 125 6.16 -22.67 4.06
N ALA A 126 6.24 -23.88 4.60
CA ALA A 126 5.10 -24.69 4.97
C ALA A 126 4.95 -24.67 6.49
N GLY A 127 3.72 -24.52 6.97
CA GLY A 127 3.44 -24.50 8.41
C GLY A 127 1.99 -24.24 8.74
N HIS A 128 1.30 -23.41 7.95
CA HIS A 128 -0.14 -23.26 8.09
C HIS A 128 -0.86 -24.57 7.71
N LYS A 129 -2.00 -24.80 8.38
CA LYS A 129 -2.81 -26.02 8.18
C LYS A 129 -3.93 -25.82 7.16
N ASP A 130 -4.16 -24.58 6.74
CA ASP A 130 -5.22 -24.18 5.82
C ASP A 130 -4.74 -22.97 5.01
N THR A 131 -5.56 -22.49 4.09
CA THR A 131 -5.31 -21.33 3.22
C THR A 131 -4.60 -20.19 3.95
N VAL A 132 -3.51 -19.71 3.40
CA VAL A 132 -2.89 -18.44 3.79
C VAL A 132 -3.71 -17.32 3.18
N THR A 133 -4.20 -16.38 3.98
CA THR A 133 -5.11 -15.32 3.54
C THR A 133 -4.44 -13.97 3.41
N CYS A 134 -3.38 -13.73 4.16
CA CYS A 134 -2.67 -12.47 4.19
C CYS A 134 -1.20 -12.65 4.54
N VAL A 135 -0.37 -11.75 4.03
CA VAL A 135 1.06 -11.68 4.29
C VAL A 135 1.48 -10.22 4.38
N ASN A 136 2.43 -9.90 5.26
CA ASN A 136 2.98 -8.55 5.34
C ASN A 136 4.40 -8.59 5.92
N PHE A 137 5.33 -7.86 5.30
CA PHE A 137 6.68 -7.67 5.81
C PHE A 137 6.71 -6.63 6.92
N SER A 138 7.54 -6.84 7.92
CA SER A 138 7.82 -5.79 8.90
C SER A 138 8.51 -4.60 8.24
N PRO A 139 8.36 -3.37 8.78
CA PRO A 139 9.04 -2.18 8.25
C PRO A 139 10.57 -2.31 8.21
N SER A 140 11.15 -3.14 9.09
CA SER A 140 12.59 -3.44 9.07
C SER A 140 13.00 -4.48 8.01
N GLY A 141 12.03 -5.23 7.46
CA GLY A 141 12.29 -6.33 6.52
C GLY A 141 12.80 -7.62 7.17
N HIS A 142 13.02 -7.64 8.49
CA HIS A 142 13.56 -8.81 9.20
C HIS A 142 12.51 -9.87 9.56
N LEU A 143 11.23 -9.48 9.58
CA LEU A 143 10.13 -10.37 9.91
C LEU A 143 9.10 -10.36 8.79
N LEU A 144 8.43 -11.50 8.62
CA LEU A 144 7.31 -11.67 7.73
C LEU A 144 6.15 -12.25 8.54
N ALA A 145 5.01 -11.60 8.55
CA ALA A 145 3.82 -12.08 9.22
C ALA A 145 2.84 -12.69 8.22
N SER A 146 2.18 -13.77 8.59
CA SER A 146 1.12 -14.39 7.80
C SER A 146 -0.08 -14.76 8.65
N GLY A 147 -1.27 -14.58 8.10
CA GLY A 147 -2.52 -15.02 8.68
C GLY A 147 -3.16 -16.09 7.81
N SER A 148 -3.96 -16.95 8.43
CA SER A 148 -4.56 -18.09 7.75
C SER A 148 -6.00 -18.38 8.20
N ARG A 149 -6.70 -19.15 7.38
CA ARG A 149 -7.99 -19.75 7.70
C ARG A 149 -7.91 -20.69 8.90
N ASP A 150 -6.72 -21.22 9.23
CA ASP A 150 -6.48 -22.02 10.44
C ASP A 150 -6.58 -21.23 11.76
N LYS A 151 -6.95 -19.93 11.71
CA LYS A 151 -7.16 -19.01 12.85
C LYS A 151 -5.87 -18.60 13.54
N THR A 152 -4.72 -18.90 12.94
CA THR A 152 -3.41 -18.59 13.50
C THR A 152 -2.72 -17.48 12.72
N VAL A 153 -1.85 -16.79 13.42
CA VAL A 153 -0.82 -15.92 12.85
C VAL A 153 0.53 -16.59 13.04
N ARG A 154 1.37 -16.53 12.02
CA ARG A 154 2.76 -16.94 12.08
C ARG A 154 3.67 -15.77 11.78
N ILE A 155 4.72 -15.64 12.57
CA ILE A 155 5.80 -14.69 12.34
C ILE A 155 7.02 -15.48 11.90
N TRP A 156 7.50 -15.20 10.72
CA TRP A 156 8.60 -15.91 10.06
C TRP A 156 9.83 -15.02 10.01
N VAL A 157 11.01 -15.64 10.07
CA VAL A 157 12.24 -15.01 9.63
C VAL A 157 12.46 -15.39 8.16
N PRO A 158 12.46 -14.40 7.22
CA PRO A 158 12.51 -14.67 5.78
C PRO A 158 13.93 -15.06 5.32
N ASN A 159 14.45 -16.16 5.88
CA ASN A 159 15.72 -16.79 5.56
C ASN A 159 15.50 -18.21 5.01
N VAL A 160 16.59 -18.86 4.62
CA VAL A 160 16.57 -20.23 4.07
C VAL A 160 15.91 -21.24 5.02
N LYS A 161 16.04 -21.05 6.33
CA LYS A 161 15.49 -21.98 7.34
C LYS A 161 13.99 -21.83 7.53
N GLY A 162 13.43 -20.61 7.30
CA GLY A 162 12.01 -20.34 7.44
C GLY A 162 11.49 -20.60 8.87
N GLU A 163 12.28 -20.26 9.89
CA GLU A 163 11.88 -20.40 11.29
C GLU A 163 10.65 -19.53 11.56
N SER A 164 9.67 -20.06 12.27
CA SER A 164 8.45 -19.33 12.59
C SER A 164 7.96 -19.59 14.00
N THR A 165 7.42 -18.55 14.61
CA THR A 165 6.59 -18.65 15.81
C THR A 165 5.11 -18.61 15.40
N VAL A 166 4.26 -19.36 16.10
CA VAL A 166 2.84 -19.47 15.82
C VAL A 166 2.01 -19.19 17.06
N PHE A 167 0.93 -18.44 16.89
CA PHE A 167 -0.06 -18.26 17.97
C PHE A 167 -1.47 -18.17 17.39
N ARG A 168 -2.45 -18.55 18.21
CA ARG A 168 -3.86 -18.43 17.84
C ARG A 168 -4.33 -17.00 18.08
N ALA A 169 -4.52 -16.26 16.99
CA ALA A 169 -4.91 -14.85 17.07
C ALA A 169 -6.42 -14.65 17.25
N HIS A 170 -7.21 -15.45 16.55
CA HIS A 170 -8.64 -15.26 16.43
C HIS A 170 -9.42 -16.57 16.64
N THR A 171 -10.73 -16.45 16.81
CA THR A 171 -11.66 -17.57 16.91
C THR A 171 -12.13 -18.06 15.53
N ALA A 172 -11.99 -17.22 14.49
CA ALA A 172 -12.31 -17.51 13.09
C ALA A 172 -11.11 -17.20 12.18
N THR A 173 -11.31 -17.26 10.86
CA THR A 173 -10.29 -16.97 9.82
C THR A 173 -9.63 -15.62 10.07
N VAL A 174 -8.31 -15.58 10.03
CA VAL A 174 -7.56 -14.31 9.96
C VAL A 174 -7.58 -13.84 8.50
N ARG A 175 -8.07 -12.66 8.22
CA ARG A 175 -8.23 -12.12 6.86
C ARG A 175 -7.13 -11.17 6.44
N SER A 176 -6.66 -10.36 7.37
CA SER A 176 -5.67 -9.32 7.10
C SER A 176 -4.67 -9.23 8.25
N ILE A 177 -3.45 -8.84 7.91
CA ILE A 177 -2.39 -8.52 8.85
C ILE A 177 -1.61 -7.32 8.31
N HIS A 178 -1.29 -6.36 9.17
CA HIS A 178 -0.52 -5.18 8.78
C HIS A 178 0.35 -4.70 9.94
N PHE A 179 1.66 -4.52 9.70
CA PHE A 179 2.56 -3.94 10.69
C PHE A 179 2.37 -2.43 10.76
N CYS A 180 2.47 -1.90 11.96
CA CYS A 180 2.60 -0.46 12.16
C CYS A 180 3.95 0.03 11.60
N SER A 181 4.02 1.27 11.16
CA SER A 181 5.24 1.90 10.63
C SER A 181 6.40 1.90 11.63
N ASP A 182 6.10 1.92 12.93
CA ASP A 182 7.07 1.82 14.02
C ASP A 182 7.66 0.40 14.21
N GLY A 183 7.07 -0.62 13.56
CA GLY A 183 7.46 -2.02 13.71
C GLY A 183 7.17 -2.63 15.09
N GLN A 184 6.64 -1.86 16.05
CA GLN A 184 6.41 -2.31 17.42
C GLN A 184 5.10 -3.08 17.60
N SER A 185 4.14 -2.81 16.73
CA SER A 185 2.82 -3.42 16.76
C SER A 185 2.35 -3.84 15.37
N PHE A 186 1.40 -4.75 15.33
CA PHE A 186 0.69 -5.13 14.11
C PHE A 186 -0.79 -5.35 14.41
N VAL A 187 -1.63 -5.14 13.39
CA VAL A 187 -3.08 -5.31 13.45
C VAL A 187 -3.48 -6.56 12.66
N THR A 188 -4.52 -7.23 13.13
CA THR A 188 -5.14 -8.38 12.45
C THR A 188 -6.64 -8.18 12.36
N ALA A 189 -7.24 -8.53 11.22
CA ALA A 189 -8.69 -8.55 11.01
C ALA A 189 -9.16 -9.99 10.79
N SER A 190 -10.40 -10.28 11.21
CA SER A 190 -10.91 -11.65 11.18
C SER A 190 -12.43 -11.74 10.91
N ASP A 191 -12.84 -12.94 10.46
CA ASP A 191 -14.23 -13.36 10.35
C ASP A 191 -14.93 -13.44 11.73
N ASP A 192 -14.19 -13.35 12.86
CA ASP A 192 -14.79 -13.23 14.19
C ASP A 192 -15.30 -11.82 14.51
N LYS A 193 -15.38 -10.94 13.50
CA LYS A 193 -15.91 -9.56 13.56
C LYS A 193 -15.04 -8.60 14.36
N THR A 194 -13.82 -9.00 14.69
CA THR A 194 -12.91 -8.20 15.49
C THR A 194 -11.67 -7.79 14.72
N VAL A 195 -11.15 -6.64 15.08
CA VAL A 195 -9.80 -6.18 14.75
C VAL A 195 -8.99 -6.22 16.03
N LYS A 196 -7.82 -6.89 16.01
CA LYS A 196 -6.96 -7.02 17.19
C LYS A 196 -5.59 -6.44 16.93
N VAL A 197 -5.04 -5.81 17.94
CA VAL A 197 -3.70 -5.23 17.92
C VAL A 197 -2.77 -6.02 18.83
N TRP A 198 -1.56 -6.27 18.35
CA TRP A 198 -0.56 -7.13 18.95
C TRP A 198 0.78 -6.43 19.06
N SER A 199 1.56 -6.76 20.09
CA SER A 199 2.97 -6.36 20.18
C SER A 199 3.83 -7.30 19.34
N THR A 200 4.68 -6.75 18.47
CA THR A 200 5.56 -7.52 17.58
C THR A 200 6.59 -8.35 18.37
N HIS A 201 7.31 -7.73 19.29
CA HIS A 201 8.38 -8.39 20.04
C HIS A 201 7.87 -9.52 20.94
N ARG A 202 6.78 -9.25 21.67
CA ARG A 202 6.27 -10.21 22.67
C ARG A 202 5.19 -11.12 22.09
N GLN A 203 4.70 -10.82 20.89
CA GLN A 203 3.54 -11.50 20.25
C GLN A 203 2.34 -11.60 21.22
N LYS A 204 2.19 -10.56 22.05
CA LYS A 204 1.11 -10.46 23.05
C LYS A 204 -0.02 -9.60 22.54
N PHE A 205 -1.22 -10.02 22.86
CA PHE A 205 -2.44 -9.24 22.66
C PHE A 205 -2.37 -7.92 23.43
N LEU A 206 -2.73 -6.82 22.76
CA LEU A 206 -2.82 -5.49 23.37
C LEU A 206 -4.27 -5.08 23.60
N PHE A 207 -5.08 -5.03 22.54
CA PHE A 207 -6.50 -4.71 22.63
C PHE A 207 -7.26 -5.18 21.39
N SER A 208 -8.61 -5.14 21.48
CA SER A 208 -9.53 -5.54 20.40
C SER A 208 -10.53 -4.43 20.13
N LEU A 209 -10.87 -4.24 18.86
CA LEU A 209 -11.91 -3.34 18.35
C LEU A 209 -13.05 -4.22 17.82
N SER A 210 -14.28 -4.10 18.35
CA SER A 210 -15.36 -5.08 18.15
C SER A 210 -16.71 -4.47 17.77
N GLN A 211 -16.73 -3.31 17.10
CA GLN A 211 -17.98 -2.67 16.69
C GLN A 211 -18.47 -3.05 15.28
N HIS A 212 -17.71 -3.90 14.54
CA HIS A 212 -18.23 -4.46 13.30
C HIS A 212 -19.27 -5.56 13.57
N ILE A 213 -20.35 -5.55 12.81
CA ILE A 213 -21.43 -6.53 12.97
C ILE A 213 -21.27 -7.76 12.08
N ASN A 214 -20.33 -7.73 11.13
CA ASN A 214 -20.00 -8.83 10.24
C ASN A 214 -18.48 -9.02 10.10
N TRP A 215 -18.04 -9.93 9.23
CA TRP A 215 -16.65 -10.29 9.00
C TRP A 215 -15.81 -9.07 8.63
N VAL A 216 -14.64 -8.93 9.25
CA VAL A 216 -13.69 -7.87 8.91
C VAL A 216 -12.69 -8.44 7.90
N ARG A 217 -12.70 -7.88 6.69
CA ARG A 217 -11.87 -8.34 5.57
C ARG A 217 -10.47 -7.79 5.60
N CYS A 218 -10.33 -6.52 5.94
CA CYS A 218 -9.05 -5.83 5.92
C CYS A 218 -8.94 -4.88 7.11
N ALA A 219 -7.74 -4.73 7.67
CA ALA A 219 -7.43 -3.65 8.61
C ALA A 219 -5.98 -3.22 8.42
N LYS A 220 -5.75 -1.89 8.41
CA LYS A 220 -4.42 -1.29 8.24
C LYS A 220 -4.19 -0.13 9.19
N PHE A 221 -2.92 0.09 9.54
CA PHE A 221 -2.50 1.29 10.24
C PHE A 221 -2.33 2.45 9.27
N SER A 222 -2.59 3.65 9.75
CA SER A 222 -2.16 4.88 9.08
C SER A 222 -0.62 4.98 9.02
N PRO A 223 -0.05 5.76 8.09
CA PRO A 223 1.40 5.92 7.98
C PRO A 223 2.06 6.45 9.26
N ASP A 224 1.37 7.30 10.03
CA ASP A 224 1.82 7.83 11.32
C ASP A 224 1.59 6.84 12.49
N GLY A 225 0.88 5.74 12.27
CA GLY A 225 0.59 4.71 13.26
C GLY A 225 -0.43 5.10 14.34
N ARG A 226 -1.12 6.24 14.20
CA ARG A 226 -2.12 6.73 15.17
C ARG A 226 -3.51 6.16 14.93
N LEU A 227 -3.89 6.02 13.67
CA LEU A 227 -5.19 5.53 13.28
C LEU A 227 -5.12 4.10 12.75
N ILE A 228 -6.25 3.42 12.82
CA ILE A 228 -6.47 2.12 12.19
C ILE A 228 -7.71 2.27 11.31
N VAL A 229 -7.68 1.74 10.10
CA VAL A 229 -8.84 1.63 9.23
C VAL A 229 -9.22 0.18 9.08
N SER A 230 -10.50 -0.12 9.00
CA SER A 230 -11.01 -1.49 8.78
C SER A 230 -12.17 -1.50 7.79
N ALA A 231 -12.20 -2.55 6.97
CA ALA A 231 -13.25 -2.82 5.97
C ALA A 231 -13.95 -4.13 6.31
N SER A 232 -15.28 -4.15 6.16
CA SER A 232 -16.09 -5.29 6.60
C SER A 232 -17.22 -5.64 5.63
N ASP A 233 -17.71 -6.88 5.77
CA ASP A 233 -18.91 -7.38 5.12
C ASP A 233 -20.20 -6.74 5.66
N ASP A 234 -20.11 -5.90 6.69
CA ASP A 234 -21.24 -5.05 7.13
C ASP A 234 -21.43 -3.81 6.24
N LYS A 235 -20.67 -3.72 5.11
CA LYS A 235 -20.69 -2.63 4.13
C LYS A 235 -20.10 -1.32 4.66
N THR A 236 -19.42 -1.35 5.80
CA THR A 236 -18.83 -0.17 6.41
C THR A 236 -17.30 -0.19 6.34
N VAL A 237 -16.74 1.01 6.26
CA VAL A 237 -15.34 1.27 6.55
C VAL A 237 -15.29 2.08 7.83
N LYS A 238 -14.55 1.61 8.83
CA LYS A 238 -14.42 2.29 10.13
C LYS A 238 -13.00 2.77 10.34
N VAL A 239 -12.88 3.98 10.87
CA VAL A 239 -11.62 4.57 11.33
C VAL A 239 -11.61 4.59 12.85
N TRP A 240 -10.51 4.13 13.43
CA TRP A 240 -10.31 3.96 14.86
C TRP A 240 -9.11 4.75 15.31
N ASP A 241 -9.18 5.35 16.48
CA ASP A 241 -8.00 5.87 17.15
C ASP A 241 -7.34 4.75 17.98
N LYS A 242 -6.03 4.54 17.76
CA LYS A 242 -5.22 3.55 18.47
C LYS A 242 -5.15 3.84 19.97
N THR A 243 -5.18 5.11 20.37
CA THR A 243 -5.00 5.55 21.76
C THR A 243 -6.28 5.40 22.57
N SER A 244 -7.37 6.00 22.12
CA SER A 244 -8.68 5.91 22.78
C SER A 244 -9.35 4.55 22.56
N ARG A 245 -8.96 3.82 21.48
CA ARG A 245 -9.55 2.55 21.02
C ARG A 245 -11.01 2.68 20.60
N GLU A 246 -11.42 3.88 20.28
CA GLU A 246 -12.80 4.20 19.88
C GLU A 246 -12.89 4.35 18.36
N CYS A 247 -14.10 4.14 17.83
CA CYS A 247 -14.41 4.40 16.44
C CYS A 247 -14.60 5.90 16.25
N VAL A 248 -13.67 6.53 15.51
CA VAL A 248 -13.73 7.96 15.20
C VAL A 248 -14.83 8.23 14.17
N HIS A 249 -14.89 7.40 13.11
CA HIS A 249 -15.87 7.55 12.06
C HIS A 249 -16.22 6.22 11.38
N SER A 250 -17.43 6.15 10.78
CA SER A 250 -17.92 5.01 10.03
C SER A 250 -18.53 5.45 8.71
N TYR A 251 -17.88 5.05 7.60
CA TYR A 251 -18.37 5.29 6.24
C TYR A 251 -19.29 4.16 5.82
N CYS A 252 -20.53 4.48 5.39
CA CYS A 252 -21.60 3.50 5.06
C CYS A 252 -22.02 3.56 3.58
N GLU A 253 -21.19 4.12 2.71
CA GLU A 253 -21.56 4.49 1.35
C GLU A 253 -21.42 3.34 0.33
N HIS A 254 -20.78 2.21 0.71
CA HIS A 254 -20.70 1.04 -0.16
C HIS A 254 -22.04 0.29 -0.24
N GLY A 255 -22.43 -0.06 -1.46
CA GLY A 255 -23.67 -0.83 -1.74
C GLY A 255 -23.55 -2.30 -1.34
N SER A 256 -22.34 -2.86 -1.28
CA SER A 256 -22.04 -4.26 -0.97
C SER A 256 -20.88 -4.38 0.00
N PHE A 257 -20.39 -5.62 0.22
CA PHE A 257 -19.27 -5.92 1.11
C PHE A 257 -18.01 -5.16 0.71
N VAL A 258 -17.28 -4.62 1.70
CA VAL A 258 -16.02 -3.95 1.49
C VAL A 258 -14.89 -4.97 1.63
N THR A 259 -14.16 -5.20 0.55
CA THR A 259 -13.13 -6.25 0.45
C THR A 259 -11.78 -5.80 0.97
N TYR A 260 -11.41 -4.55 0.71
CA TYR A 260 -10.08 -4.04 1.02
C TYR A 260 -10.11 -2.55 1.33
N VAL A 261 -9.17 -2.10 2.13
CA VAL A 261 -8.99 -0.67 2.47
C VAL A 261 -7.51 -0.36 2.64
N ASP A 262 -7.11 0.85 2.26
CA ASP A 262 -5.75 1.33 2.43
C ASP A 262 -5.70 2.81 2.76
N PHE A 263 -4.64 3.23 3.46
CA PHE A 263 -4.34 4.64 3.66
C PHE A 263 -3.51 5.18 2.49
N HIS A 264 -3.81 6.39 2.10
CA HIS A 264 -2.92 7.18 1.25
C HIS A 264 -1.58 7.40 1.99
N PRO A 265 -0.41 7.43 1.30
CA PRO A 265 0.89 7.61 1.93
C PRO A 265 1.02 8.86 2.81
N SER A 266 0.29 9.94 2.51
CA SER A 266 0.23 11.14 3.36
C SER A 266 -0.59 10.97 4.64
N GLY A 267 -1.40 9.90 4.75
CA GLY A 267 -2.33 9.70 5.86
C GLY A 267 -3.61 10.56 5.82
N THR A 268 -3.78 11.43 4.82
CA THR A 268 -4.92 12.34 4.71
C THR A 268 -6.18 11.67 4.15
N CYS A 269 -6.00 10.66 3.31
CA CYS A 269 -7.10 9.99 2.61
C CYS A 269 -7.05 8.47 2.84
N ILE A 270 -8.21 7.83 2.66
CA ILE A 270 -8.36 6.38 2.62
C ILE A 270 -9.07 5.99 1.33
N ALA A 271 -8.69 4.85 0.76
CA ALA A 271 -9.40 4.24 -0.35
C ALA A 271 -9.93 2.87 0.05
N ALA A 272 -11.13 2.54 -0.35
CA ALA A 272 -11.69 1.21 -0.17
C ALA A 272 -12.25 0.63 -1.46
N ALA A 273 -12.10 -0.68 -1.57
CA ALA A 273 -12.61 -1.50 -2.67
C ALA A 273 -13.79 -2.32 -2.19
N GLY A 274 -14.79 -2.50 -3.03
CA GLY A 274 -16.01 -3.23 -2.69
C GLY A 274 -16.43 -4.28 -3.71
N MET A 275 -17.29 -5.18 -3.25
CA MET A 275 -18.01 -6.13 -4.11
C MET A 275 -19.13 -5.48 -4.94
N ASP A 276 -19.33 -4.17 -4.77
CA ASP A 276 -20.17 -3.33 -5.63
C ASP A 276 -19.44 -2.85 -6.90
N ASN A 277 -18.26 -3.41 -7.19
CA ASN A 277 -17.38 -3.09 -8.33
C ASN A 277 -16.83 -1.67 -8.28
N THR A 278 -16.91 -1.01 -7.13
CA THR A 278 -16.50 0.38 -6.97
C THR A 278 -15.25 0.51 -6.10
N VAL A 279 -14.52 1.59 -6.35
CA VAL A 279 -13.48 2.10 -5.46
C VAL A 279 -13.88 3.50 -5.03
N LYS A 280 -13.80 3.76 -3.75
CA LYS A 280 -14.16 5.04 -3.14
C LYS A 280 -12.98 5.59 -2.37
N VAL A 281 -12.80 6.90 -2.44
CA VAL A 281 -11.73 7.62 -1.73
C VAL A 281 -12.34 8.70 -0.87
N TRP A 282 -12.01 8.72 0.43
CA TRP A 282 -12.49 9.72 1.39
C TRP A 282 -11.32 10.47 2.01
N ASP A 283 -11.58 11.72 2.35
CA ASP A 283 -10.73 12.51 3.25
C ASP A 283 -11.00 12.09 4.70
N VAL A 284 -9.95 11.71 5.40
CA VAL A 284 -10.03 11.26 6.81
C VAL A 284 -10.40 12.38 7.76
N ARG A 285 -10.00 13.63 7.46
CA ARG A 285 -10.21 14.79 8.31
C ARG A 285 -11.62 15.36 8.18
N THR A 286 -12.10 15.52 6.95
CA THR A 286 -13.43 16.11 6.67
C THR A 286 -14.53 15.07 6.57
N HIS A 287 -14.16 13.79 6.51
CA HIS A 287 -15.05 12.64 6.33
C HIS A 287 -15.88 12.70 5.04
N ARG A 288 -15.42 13.44 4.04
CA ARG A 288 -16.13 13.61 2.76
C ARG A 288 -15.62 12.60 1.74
N LEU A 289 -16.52 12.10 0.92
CA LEU A 289 -16.18 11.34 -0.28
C LEU A 289 -15.53 12.30 -1.30
N LEU A 290 -14.27 12.01 -1.66
CA LEU A 290 -13.52 12.79 -2.65
C LEU A 290 -13.74 12.25 -4.06
N GLN A 291 -13.62 10.93 -4.23
CA GLN A 291 -13.67 10.28 -5.54
C GLN A 291 -14.44 8.96 -5.45
N HIS A 292 -15.17 8.66 -6.53
CA HIS A 292 -15.91 7.42 -6.71
C HIS A 292 -15.64 6.86 -8.11
N TYR A 293 -15.03 5.69 -8.16
CA TYR A 293 -14.69 5.02 -9.42
C TYR A 293 -15.53 3.76 -9.60
N GLN A 294 -16.21 3.65 -10.73
CA GLN A 294 -16.96 2.46 -11.14
C GLN A 294 -16.41 2.00 -12.49
N LEU A 295 -15.21 1.47 -12.50
CA LEU A 295 -14.47 1.14 -13.70
C LEU A 295 -14.38 -0.37 -13.96
N HIS A 296 -14.51 -1.19 -12.93
CA HIS A 296 -14.46 -2.64 -13.05
C HIS A 296 -15.84 -3.23 -13.33
N SER A 297 -15.85 -4.33 -14.11
CA SER A 297 -17.08 -5.08 -14.43
C SER A 297 -17.43 -6.11 -13.35
N ALA A 298 -16.51 -6.42 -12.43
CA ALA A 298 -16.70 -7.35 -11.32
C ALA A 298 -16.10 -6.80 -10.02
N ALA A 299 -16.27 -7.56 -8.93
CA ALA A 299 -15.80 -7.17 -7.60
C ALA A 299 -14.32 -6.76 -7.58
N VAL A 300 -14.02 -5.65 -6.91
CA VAL A 300 -12.64 -5.21 -6.67
C VAL A 300 -12.14 -5.91 -5.40
N ASN A 301 -11.09 -6.72 -5.55
CA ASN A 301 -10.59 -7.58 -4.47
C ASN A 301 -9.52 -6.91 -3.61
N ALA A 302 -8.65 -6.10 -4.24
CA ALA A 302 -7.55 -5.43 -3.56
C ALA A 302 -7.21 -4.11 -4.24
N LEU A 303 -6.56 -3.23 -3.49
CA LEU A 303 -6.01 -1.98 -3.99
C LEU A 303 -4.69 -1.65 -3.28
N SER A 304 -3.86 -0.81 -3.88
CA SER A 304 -2.63 -0.32 -3.27
C SER A 304 -2.29 1.05 -3.81
N PHE A 305 -1.94 1.97 -2.92
CA PHE A 305 -1.43 3.29 -3.30
C PHE A 305 0.02 3.21 -3.74
N HIS A 306 0.37 3.97 -4.76
CA HIS A 306 1.75 4.25 -5.10
C HIS A 306 2.39 5.12 -3.99
N PRO A 307 3.68 4.95 -3.66
CA PRO A 307 4.33 5.74 -2.60
C PRO A 307 4.32 7.25 -2.82
N SER A 308 4.26 7.74 -4.07
CA SER A 308 4.08 9.17 -4.36
C SER A 308 2.70 9.71 -3.95
N GLY A 309 1.71 8.83 -3.79
CA GLY A 309 0.32 9.20 -3.52
C GLY A 309 -0.50 9.56 -4.77
N ASN A 310 0.12 9.71 -5.94
CA ASN A 310 -0.58 10.16 -7.15
C ASN A 310 -1.36 9.05 -7.85
N TYR A 311 -0.95 7.79 -7.65
CA TYR A 311 -1.53 6.65 -8.37
C TYR A 311 -2.09 5.59 -7.42
N LEU A 312 -3.14 4.93 -7.88
CA LEU A 312 -3.78 3.81 -7.19
C LEU A 312 -3.90 2.64 -8.16
N VAL A 313 -3.42 1.47 -7.79
CA VAL A 313 -3.64 0.23 -8.53
C VAL A 313 -4.74 -0.59 -7.87
N THR A 314 -5.59 -1.20 -8.67
CA THR A 314 -6.71 -2.03 -8.24
C THR A 314 -6.67 -3.39 -8.93
N ALA A 315 -7.04 -4.44 -8.23
CA ALA A 315 -7.15 -5.81 -8.74
C ALA A 315 -8.60 -6.28 -8.63
N SER A 316 -9.13 -6.86 -9.70
CA SER A 316 -10.54 -7.25 -9.76
C SER A 316 -10.75 -8.69 -10.22
N SER A 317 -11.92 -9.20 -9.87
CA SER A 317 -12.42 -10.49 -10.34
C SER A 317 -12.72 -10.52 -11.85
N ASP A 318 -12.68 -9.38 -12.55
CA ASP A 318 -12.73 -9.29 -14.01
C ASP A 318 -11.40 -9.65 -14.70
N SER A 319 -10.43 -10.16 -13.94
CA SER A 319 -9.09 -10.55 -14.40
C SER A 319 -8.20 -9.39 -14.85
N THR A 320 -8.60 -8.15 -14.58
CA THR A 320 -7.83 -6.95 -14.93
C THR A 320 -7.24 -6.25 -13.72
N LEU A 321 -6.12 -5.57 -13.96
CA LEU A 321 -5.58 -4.57 -13.04
C LEU A 321 -5.81 -3.19 -13.67
N LYS A 322 -6.25 -2.23 -12.88
CA LYS A 322 -6.45 -0.86 -13.35
C LYS A 322 -5.61 0.10 -12.54
N ILE A 323 -5.02 1.07 -13.21
CA ILE A 323 -4.21 2.10 -12.62
C ILE A 323 -4.93 3.43 -12.77
N LEU A 324 -5.19 4.05 -11.65
CA LEU A 324 -5.94 5.30 -11.54
C LEU A 324 -4.98 6.44 -11.21
N ASP A 325 -5.14 7.56 -11.87
CA ASP A 325 -4.56 8.84 -11.48
C ASP A 325 -5.51 9.53 -10.51
N LEU A 326 -5.05 9.75 -9.29
CA LEU A 326 -5.83 10.40 -8.25
C LEU A 326 -5.84 11.92 -8.36
N MET A 327 -4.84 12.49 -9.04
CA MET A 327 -4.78 13.94 -9.26
C MET A 327 -5.78 14.38 -10.31
N GLU A 328 -5.87 13.64 -11.43
CA GLU A 328 -6.80 13.92 -12.51
C GLU A 328 -8.13 13.19 -12.36
N GLY A 329 -8.23 12.23 -11.44
CA GLY A 329 -9.46 11.47 -11.18
C GLY A 329 -9.85 10.52 -12.31
N ARG A 330 -8.90 10.08 -13.14
CA ARG A 330 -9.16 9.25 -14.35
C ARG A 330 -8.45 7.90 -14.32
N LEU A 331 -8.94 7.00 -15.16
CA LEU A 331 -8.26 5.74 -15.48
C LEU A 331 -7.08 6.02 -16.42
N LEU A 332 -5.87 5.58 -16.03
CA LEU A 332 -4.69 5.64 -16.91
C LEU A 332 -4.53 4.37 -17.73
N TYR A 333 -4.43 3.23 -17.04
CA TYR A 333 -4.13 1.95 -17.70
C TYR A 333 -5.08 0.84 -17.25
N THR A 334 -5.38 -0.05 -18.18
CA THR A 334 -5.98 -1.35 -17.91
C THR A 334 -4.98 -2.42 -18.34
N LEU A 335 -4.50 -3.21 -17.38
CA LEU A 335 -3.52 -4.24 -17.62
C LEU A 335 -4.19 -5.61 -17.64
N HIS A 336 -3.88 -6.36 -18.68
CA HIS A 336 -4.32 -7.72 -18.88
C HIS A 336 -3.11 -8.67 -18.73
N GLY A 337 -3.28 -9.74 -18.00
CA GLY A 337 -2.19 -10.73 -17.80
C GLY A 337 -2.68 -11.97 -17.10
N HIS A 338 -3.49 -11.81 -16.04
CA HIS A 338 -4.08 -12.92 -15.32
C HIS A 338 -5.16 -13.63 -16.17
N GLN A 339 -5.15 -14.97 -16.14
CA GLN A 339 -6.12 -15.82 -16.85
C GLN A 339 -7.36 -16.11 -16.00
N GLY A 340 -7.48 -15.52 -14.83
CA GLY A 340 -8.58 -15.63 -13.90
C GLY A 340 -8.61 -14.43 -12.97
N PRO A 341 -9.54 -14.39 -12.00
CA PRO A 341 -9.68 -13.31 -11.04
C PRO A 341 -8.35 -12.88 -10.46
N ALA A 342 -8.01 -11.59 -10.57
CA ALA A 342 -6.90 -10.99 -9.83
C ALA A 342 -7.35 -10.79 -8.38
N THR A 343 -6.63 -11.41 -7.44
CA THR A 343 -7.03 -11.49 -6.04
C THR A 343 -6.35 -10.46 -5.16
N THR A 344 -5.13 -10.05 -5.53
CA THR A 344 -4.28 -9.20 -4.70
C THR A 344 -3.35 -8.35 -5.55
N VAL A 345 -2.99 -7.17 -5.01
CA VAL A 345 -2.01 -6.28 -5.60
C VAL A 345 -1.29 -5.50 -4.50
N ALA A 346 -0.01 -5.22 -4.70
CA ALA A 346 0.78 -4.40 -3.78
C ALA A 346 1.87 -3.65 -4.54
N PHE A 347 2.07 -2.36 -4.24
CA PHE A 347 3.24 -1.61 -4.69
C PHE A 347 4.47 -1.93 -3.86
N SER A 348 5.64 -1.85 -4.48
CA SER A 348 6.90 -1.80 -3.77
C SER A 348 7.03 -0.48 -3.01
N ARG A 349 7.84 -0.47 -1.96
CA ARG A 349 8.08 0.75 -1.16
C ARG A 349 8.78 1.87 -1.93
N THR A 350 9.46 1.52 -3.02
CA THR A 350 10.10 2.47 -3.94
C THR A 350 9.13 3.01 -4.98
N GLY A 351 7.98 2.34 -5.21
CA GLY A 351 7.07 2.65 -6.30
C GLY A 351 7.52 2.13 -7.68
N GLU A 352 8.76 1.67 -7.82
CA GLU A 352 9.31 1.20 -9.09
C GLU A 352 8.61 -0.04 -9.65
N TYR A 353 8.13 -0.90 -8.74
CA TYR A 353 7.43 -2.15 -9.08
C TYR A 353 6.11 -2.26 -8.34
N PHE A 354 5.20 -3.02 -8.93
CA PHE A 354 4.06 -3.57 -8.21
C PHE A 354 3.88 -5.04 -8.58
N ALA A 355 3.32 -5.81 -7.64
CA ALA A 355 3.05 -7.22 -7.83
C ALA A 355 1.55 -7.48 -7.79
N SER A 356 1.10 -8.43 -8.60
CA SER A 356 -0.27 -8.94 -8.59
C SER A 356 -0.27 -10.45 -8.43
N GLY A 357 -1.30 -10.97 -7.76
CA GLY A 357 -1.57 -12.41 -7.66
C GLY A 357 -2.97 -12.72 -8.15
N GLY A 358 -3.14 -13.89 -8.74
CA GLY A 358 -4.40 -14.30 -9.31
C GLY A 358 -4.81 -15.73 -8.95
N SER A 359 -6.04 -16.07 -9.33
CA SER A 359 -6.56 -17.44 -9.23
C SER A 359 -5.91 -18.42 -10.20
N ASP A 360 -5.09 -17.92 -11.13
CA ASP A 360 -4.28 -18.67 -12.08
C ASP A 360 -2.97 -19.20 -11.48
N GLU A 361 -2.84 -19.21 -10.13
CA GLU A 361 -1.68 -19.71 -9.37
C GLU A 361 -0.39 -18.90 -9.61
N GLN A 362 -0.50 -17.70 -10.21
CA GLN A 362 0.64 -16.94 -10.69
C GLN A 362 0.81 -15.66 -9.90
N VAL A 363 2.08 -15.24 -9.74
CA VAL A 363 2.45 -13.93 -9.26
C VAL A 363 3.15 -13.19 -10.37
N MET A 364 2.66 -12.03 -10.74
CA MET A 364 3.22 -11.17 -11.78
C MET A 364 3.82 -9.94 -11.12
N VAL A 365 4.98 -9.52 -11.60
CA VAL A 365 5.65 -8.29 -11.17
C VAL A 365 5.75 -7.36 -12.37
N TRP A 366 5.26 -6.17 -12.17
CA TRP A 366 5.16 -5.12 -13.17
C TRP A 366 6.09 -3.97 -12.80
N LYS A 367 6.74 -3.39 -13.79
CA LYS A 367 7.47 -2.13 -13.65
C LYS A 367 6.48 -1.00 -13.87
N SER A 368 6.44 -0.03 -12.95
CA SER A 368 5.42 1.03 -12.95
C SER A 368 5.69 2.12 -13.99
N ASN A 369 6.95 2.55 -14.14
CA ASN A 369 7.44 3.61 -15.02
C ASN A 369 6.75 5.00 -14.81
N PHE A 370 6.10 5.25 -13.65
CA PHE A 370 5.31 6.45 -13.41
C PHE A 370 6.11 7.68 -13.03
N ASP A 371 7.17 7.53 -12.22
CA ASP A 371 7.95 8.64 -11.69
C ASP A 371 9.45 8.30 -11.68
N VAL A 372 10.14 8.54 -12.76
CA VAL A 372 11.59 8.30 -12.82
C VAL A 372 12.39 9.34 -12.01
N VAL A 373 11.78 10.46 -11.62
CA VAL A 373 12.51 11.65 -11.14
C VAL A 373 12.64 11.74 -9.61
N ASN A 374 11.79 11.08 -8.80
CA ASN A 374 11.70 11.40 -7.36
C ASN A 374 11.91 10.25 -6.36
N TYR A 375 12.37 9.07 -6.79
CA TYR A 375 12.58 7.92 -5.86
C TYR A 375 13.61 8.18 -4.75
N GLY A 376 14.58 9.05 -4.99
CA GLY A 376 15.60 9.40 -4.01
C GLY A 376 15.11 10.22 -2.82
N GLU A 377 14.08 11.04 -3.00
CA GLU A 377 13.52 11.89 -1.95
C GLU A 377 12.51 11.14 -1.07
N VAL A 378 11.68 10.27 -1.65
CA VAL A 378 10.69 9.47 -0.91
C VAL A 378 11.36 8.57 0.15
N LEU A 379 12.54 8.03 -0.14
CA LEU A 379 13.32 7.25 0.81
C LEU A 379 13.94 8.08 1.94
N ARG A 380 14.13 9.40 1.75
CA ARG A 380 14.61 10.30 2.81
C ARG A 380 13.54 10.67 3.81
N VAL A 381 12.30 10.85 3.35
CA VAL A 381 11.14 11.19 4.21
C VAL A 381 10.70 10.01 5.08
N GLN A 382 10.92 8.77 4.65
CA GLN A 382 10.56 7.57 5.41
C GLN A 382 11.62 7.10 6.42
N ARG A 383 12.78 7.78 6.53
CA ARG A 383 13.72 7.51 7.61
C ARG A 383 13.25 8.22 8.89
N PRO A 384 13.00 7.51 10.00
CA PRO A 384 12.85 8.16 11.30
C PRO A 384 14.13 8.95 11.59
N PRO A 385 14.03 10.12 12.24
CA PRO A 385 15.21 10.90 12.59
C PRO A 385 16.13 10.02 13.45
N ALA A 386 17.27 9.62 12.88
CA ALA A 386 18.32 8.96 13.61
C ALA A 386 18.77 9.95 14.69
N MET A 387 18.68 9.54 15.96
CA MET A 387 19.30 10.26 17.05
C MET A 387 20.74 10.57 16.64
N LEU A 388 21.04 11.85 16.52
CA LEU A 388 22.38 12.36 16.33
C LEU A 388 23.21 11.94 17.55
N ALA A 389 24.04 10.92 17.38
CA ALA A 389 25.10 10.61 18.30
C ALA A 389 26.03 11.81 18.33
N SER A 390 26.08 12.48 19.47
CA SER A 390 27.02 13.51 19.80
C SER A 390 28.44 12.96 19.67
N SER A 391 29.13 13.35 18.61
CA SER A 391 30.58 13.17 18.55
C SER A 391 31.27 14.21 19.40
N SER A 392 31.97 13.71 20.38
CA SER A 392 32.94 14.37 21.24
C SER A 392 33.81 15.40 20.50
N ARG A 393 33.80 16.65 21.00
CA ARG A 393 34.88 17.59 20.77
C ARG A 393 35.70 17.67 22.07
N THR A 394 36.95 17.29 21.95
CA THR A 394 38.06 17.47 22.87
C THR A 394 38.24 18.91 23.25
N LEU A 395 38.38 19.14 24.58
CA LEU A 395 38.82 20.37 25.21
C LEU A 395 40.35 20.38 25.26
N PRO A 396 41.02 21.53 25.21
CA PRO A 396 42.36 21.67 25.76
C PRO A 396 42.31 22.16 27.22
N GLU A 397 43.18 21.55 28.06
CA GLU A 397 43.54 21.90 29.42
C GLU A 397 44.15 23.29 29.49
N VAL A 398 43.87 24.04 30.57
CA VAL A 398 44.83 24.95 31.23
C VAL A 398 44.47 25.08 32.70
N ASP A 399 45.45 24.73 33.51
CA ASP A 399 45.87 24.95 34.90
C ASP A 399 45.03 25.73 35.92
N SER A 400 45.01 25.08 37.08
CA SER A 400 44.67 25.60 38.41
C SER A 400 45.79 26.52 38.96
N PRO A 401 45.57 27.35 40.02
CA PRO A 401 45.64 26.85 41.41
C PRO A 401 44.76 27.55 42.48
N VAL A 402 44.55 26.85 43.56
CA VAL A 402 43.93 27.10 44.85
C VAL A 402 45.01 27.60 45.86
N PRO A 403 44.71 28.02 47.13
CA PRO A 403 43.74 28.79 47.93
C PRO A 403 44.41 29.87 48.83
N PRO A 404 44.03 30.24 50.08
CA PRO A 404 42.91 30.17 51.02
C PRO A 404 42.57 31.51 51.78
N GLY A 405 41.52 31.50 52.59
CA GLY A 405 41.46 32.48 53.64
C GLY A 405 40.08 32.73 54.29
N ARG A 406 40.00 32.36 55.52
CA ARG A 406 39.00 32.56 56.60
C ARG A 406 38.51 34.00 56.81
N GLY A 407 37.24 34.12 57.32
CA GLY A 407 36.90 35.14 58.25
C GLY A 407 35.44 35.61 58.30
N ARG A 408 34.67 35.03 59.19
CA ARG A 408 33.85 35.61 60.27
C ARG A 408 32.83 36.70 59.98
N SER A 409 31.54 36.34 60.23
CA SER A 409 30.49 37.02 61.02
C SER A 409 30.15 38.50 60.80
N GLN A 410 28.92 38.78 60.44
CA GLN A 410 27.91 39.44 61.29
C GLN A 410 26.57 39.66 60.58
N GLU A 411 25.57 39.56 61.42
CA GLU A 411 24.16 39.81 61.29
C GLU A 411 23.80 41.12 60.56
N SER A 412 22.74 41.15 59.72
CA SER A 412 21.41 41.59 60.14
C SER A 412 20.55 42.04 58.93
N MET A 413 19.29 41.90 59.17
CA MET A 413 18.14 42.60 58.57
C MET A 413 17.57 42.09 57.20
N GLN A 414 16.43 41.56 57.45
CA GLN A 414 15.29 41.25 56.55
C GLN A 414 15.11 42.25 55.42
N SER A 415 15.06 41.72 54.20
CA SER A 415 14.15 42.16 53.15
C SER A 415 13.82 40.96 52.32
N GLN A 416 12.55 40.61 52.24
CA GLN A 416 12.00 39.52 51.43
C GLN A 416 12.31 39.76 49.96
N PRO A 417 12.81 38.76 49.19
CA PRO A 417 12.76 38.76 47.75
C PRO A 417 11.39 38.18 47.33
N GLN A 418 10.72 38.92 46.50
CA GLN A 418 9.55 38.46 45.74
C GLN A 418 9.94 37.18 44.99
N GLU A 419 9.18 36.13 45.18
CA GLU A 419 9.26 34.92 44.39
C GLU A 419 9.00 35.24 42.88
N PRO A 420 9.79 34.69 41.95
CA PRO A 420 9.46 34.75 40.53
C PRO A 420 8.20 33.91 40.34
N VAL A 421 7.20 34.53 39.77
CA VAL A 421 5.93 33.91 39.35
C VAL A 421 6.27 32.69 38.46
N SER A 422 6.19 31.49 39.01
CA SER A 422 6.33 30.26 38.24
C SER A 422 5.12 30.14 37.30
N ILE A 423 5.37 30.35 36.01
CA ILE A 423 4.41 30.08 34.94
C ILE A 423 4.00 28.60 35.06
N PRO A 424 2.72 28.27 35.16
CA PRO A 424 2.29 26.87 35.26
C PRO A 424 2.85 26.07 34.09
N GLN A 425 3.44 24.92 34.35
CA GLN A 425 4.03 24.03 33.32
C GLN A 425 3.03 23.65 32.21
N THR A 426 1.73 23.69 32.51
CA THR A 426 0.63 23.53 31.54
C THR A 426 0.58 24.66 30.53
N LEU A 427 0.96 25.88 30.86
CA LEU A 427 0.95 27.04 29.96
C LEU A 427 2.13 27.02 28.99
N THR A 428 3.31 26.58 29.46
CA THR A 428 4.49 26.36 28.60
C THR A 428 4.25 25.25 27.59
N SER A 429 3.68 24.12 27.98
CA SER A 429 3.38 23.02 27.06
C SER A 429 2.30 23.37 26.02
N THR A 430 1.31 24.21 26.40
CA THR A 430 0.30 24.69 25.43
C THR A 430 0.89 25.70 24.45
N LEU A 431 1.80 26.55 24.88
CA LEU A 431 2.51 27.50 24.00
C LEU A 431 3.45 26.76 23.03
N GLU A 432 4.18 25.76 23.48
CA GLU A 432 5.00 24.91 22.60
C GLU A 432 4.14 24.16 21.57
N HIS A 433 2.96 23.68 21.96
CA HIS A 433 2.02 23.05 21.04
C HIS A 433 1.49 24.04 19.99
N ILE A 434 1.16 25.27 20.38
CA ILE A 434 0.70 26.32 19.47
C ILE A 434 1.82 26.74 18.50
N VAL A 435 3.05 26.87 18.97
CA VAL A 435 4.23 27.16 18.11
C VAL A 435 4.42 26.05 17.09
N GLY A 436 4.33 24.77 17.50
CA GLY A 436 4.41 23.64 16.58
C GLY A 436 3.27 23.61 15.54
N GLN A 437 2.06 24.03 15.90
CA GLN A 437 0.96 24.17 14.96
C GLN A 437 1.16 25.34 13.96
N LEU A 438 1.75 26.45 14.41
CA LEU A 438 2.10 27.59 13.56
C LEU A 438 3.19 27.21 12.53
N ASP A 439 4.19 26.42 12.93
CA ASP A 439 5.22 25.92 12.01
C ASP A 439 4.63 25.01 10.92
N VAL A 440 3.71 24.13 11.28
CA VAL A 440 3.00 23.29 10.30
C VAL A 440 2.15 24.14 9.35
N LEU A 441 1.45 25.18 9.86
CA LEU A 441 0.69 26.11 9.03
C LEU A 441 1.60 26.90 8.08
N THR A 442 2.75 27.35 8.54
CA THR A 442 3.72 28.08 7.72
C THR A 442 4.26 27.21 6.59
N GLN A 443 4.55 25.92 6.87
CA GLN A 443 4.94 24.98 5.83
C GLN A 443 3.83 24.70 4.83
N THR A 444 2.57 24.59 5.28
CA THR A 444 1.44 24.36 4.37
C THR A 444 1.18 25.57 3.47
N VAL A 445 1.33 26.79 3.97
CA VAL A 445 1.23 28.02 3.18
C VAL A 445 2.33 28.07 2.12
N SER A 446 3.58 27.74 2.48
CA SER A 446 4.70 27.70 1.52
C SER A 446 4.48 26.67 0.41
N ILE A 447 3.92 25.51 0.72
CA ILE A 447 3.57 24.49 -0.28
C ILE A 447 2.44 25.00 -1.20
N LEU A 448 1.47 25.71 -0.66
CA LEU A 448 0.37 26.29 -1.46
C LEU A 448 0.88 27.39 -2.38
N GLU A 449 1.80 28.25 -1.93
CA GLU A 449 2.46 29.25 -2.74
C GLU A 449 3.24 28.65 -3.90
N GLN A 450 4.01 27.58 -3.64
CA GLN A 450 4.72 26.86 -4.71
C GLN A 450 3.77 26.23 -5.74
N ARG A 451 2.63 25.72 -5.28
CA ARG A 451 1.60 25.17 -6.19
C ARG A 451 0.93 26.27 -7.01
N LEU A 452 0.69 27.42 -6.43
CA LEU A 452 0.12 28.56 -7.12
C LEU A 452 1.05 29.04 -8.25
N THR A 453 2.33 29.21 -7.95
CA THR A 453 3.34 29.59 -8.97
C THR A 453 3.42 28.59 -10.11
N LEU A 454 3.41 27.29 -9.80
CA LEU A 454 3.40 26.24 -10.83
C LEU A 454 2.13 26.26 -11.71
N THR A 455 0.97 26.61 -11.13
CA THR A 455 -0.26 26.72 -11.92
C THR A 455 -0.28 27.99 -12.76
N GLU A 456 0.26 29.09 -12.26
CA GLU A 456 0.46 30.33 -13.01
C GLU A 456 1.39 30.15 -14.21
N ASP A 457 2.51 29.44 -14.03
CA ASP A 457 3.45 29.13 -15.11
C ASP A 457 2.81 28.24 -16.19
N LYS A 458 2.04 27.22 -15.79
CA LYS A 458 1.31 26.35 -16.73
C LYS A 458 0.23 27.12 -17.50
N LEU A 459 -0.49 28.05 -16.85
CA LEU A 459 -1.47 28.92 -17.49
C LEU A 459 -0.81 29.85 -18.51
N LYS A 460 0.34 30.41 -18.15
CA LYS A 460 1.13 31.25 -19.05
C LYS A 460 1.58 30.50 -20.28
N GLN A 461 2.10 29.29 -20.09
CA GLN A 461 2.51 28.40 -21.17
C GLN A 461 1.34 28.02 -22.08
N CYS A 462 0.15 27.80 -21.50
CA CYS A 462 -1.06 27.46 -22.26
C CYS A 462 -1.52 28.67 -23.10
N LEU A 463 -1.44 29.90 -22.56
CA LEU A 463 -1.76 31.13 -23.28
C LEU A 463 -0.78 31.41 -24.42
N GLU A 464 0.52 31.19 -24.20
CA GLU A 464 1.56 31.31 -25.24
C GLU A 464 1.32 30.32 -26.37
N ASN A 465 0.99 29.07 -26.04
CA ASN A 465 0.64 28.05 -27.03
C ASN A 465 -0.63 28.42 -27.82
N GLN A 466 -1.65 28.96 -27.18
CA GLN A 466 -2.85 29.43 -27.88
C GLN A 466 -2.53 30.61 -28.84
N GLN A 467 -1.69 31.53 -28.44
CA GLN A 467 -1.25 32.63 -29.31
C GLN A 467 -0.48 32.11 -30.54
N LEU A 468 0.38 31.12 -30.37
CA LEU A 468 1.11 30.47 -31.46
C LEU A 468 0.18 29.74 -32.42
N ILE A 469 -0.88 29.08 -31.92
CA ILE A 469 -1.87 28.41 -32.75
C ILE A 469 -2.68 29.44 -33.55
N MET A 470 -3.09 30.56 -32.93
CA MET A 470 -3.83 31.63 -33.60
C MET A 470 -3.01 32.33 -34.71
N GLN A 471 -1.68 32.40 -34.54
CA GLN A 471 -0.77 32.95 -35.55
C GLN A 471 -0.51 32.00 -36.75
N ARG A 472 -0.80 30.71 -36.60
CA ARG A 472 -0.59 29.65 -37.62
C ARG A 472 -1.83 29.32 -38.46
N THR A 473 -3.00 29.85 -38.12
CA THR A 473 -4.20 29.76 -38.96
C THR A 473 -4.27 30.98 -39.88
N PRO A 474 -3.99 30.85 -41.20
CA PRO A 474 -4.23 31.91 -42.14
C PRO A 474 -5.74 32.12 -42.35
N PRO A 475 -6.18 33.34 -42.75
CA PRO A 475 -7.59 33.70 -42.89
C PRO A 475 -8.29 32.93 -44.02
#